data_ed74ee7ca411b1e47573cba0af631b48
#
_entry.id   ed74ee7ca411b1e47573cba0af631b48
#
_cell.length_a   1.000
_cell.length_b   1.000
_cell.length_c   1.000
_cell.angle_alpha   90.00
_cell.angle_beta   90.00
_cell.angle_gamma   90.00
#
_symmetry.space_group_name_H-M   'P 1'
#
loop_
_entity.id
_entity.type
_entity.pdbx_description
1 polymer ?
#
loop_
_entity_poly.entity_id
_entity_poly.type
_entity_poly.pdbx_seq_one_letter_code
_entity_poly.pdbx_strand_id
1 'polypeptide(L)'
;TFQEGTVNALVGPSGSGKSTILRAMIGLLQPTAGEIFVQGEQVSSLDEDGWNKLRQKMGMVFQYSALFDFLTVGENVAFGLRQHTDKSESEIQGIVDEMLELVGLPQSKEQYPAELSGGMKKRVGLARAIANRPEIVLYDEPTAGLDPIMSNNISRLIRKTQQQLQVTSVLVTHDMESAFYAADRIAMLYKGKIVALGTVEEIRNGHNQIVDAFVRGKEIREEAVQ
;
A
#
# COMPACT_ATOMS: atom_id res chain seq x y z
N THR A 1 -11.70 -10.82 4.22
CA THR A 1 -10.98 -10.21 5.35
C THR A 1 -9.50 -10.20 5.06
N PHE A 2 -8.82 -9.09 5.34
CA PHE A 2 -7.37 -8.99 5.35
C PHE A 2 -6.86 -9.43 6.72
N GLN A 3 -5.77 -10.19 6.76
CA GLN A 3 -5.22 -10.73 7.99
C GLN A 3 -4.27 -9.72 8.64
N GLU A 4 -4.46 -9.49 9.94
CA GLU A 4 -3.62 -8.60 10.74
C GLU A 4 -2.17 -9.06 10.79
N GLY A 5 -1.23 -8.10 10.86
CA GLY A 5 0.21 -8.35 10.98
C GLY A 5 0.85 -9.03 9.77
N THR A 6 0.15 -9.05 8.61
CA THR A 6 0.65 -9.68 7.37
C THR A 6 0.58 -8.72 6.20
N VAL A 7 1.23 -9.08 5.09
CA VAL A 7 1.07 -8.41 3.79
C VAL A 7 -0.03 -9.13 3.01
N ASN A 8 -1.15 -8.46 2.84
CA ASN A 8 -2.28 -8.95 2.06
C ASN A 8 -2.27 -8.26 0.68
N ALA A 9 -2.21 -9.01 -0.41
CA ALA A 9 -2.31 -8.43 -1.74
C ALA A 9 -3.72 -8.57 -2.31
N LEU A 10 -4.24 -7.48 -2.88
CA LEU A 10 -5.44 -7.46 -3.70
C LEU A 10 -5.01 -7.27 -5.15
N VAL A 11 -5.10 -8.33 -5.94
CA VAL A 11 -4.66 -8.34 -7.33
C VAL A 11 -5.83 -8.42 -8.30
N GLY A 12 -5.57 -8.11 -9.56
CA GLY A 12 -6.57 -8.24 -10.63
C GLY A 12 -6.34 -7.26 -11.78
N PRO A 13 -7.05 -7.42 -12.90
CA PRO A 13 -6.91 -6.56 -14.07
C PRO A 13 -7.18 -5.08 -13.76
N SER A 14 -6.67 -4.20 -14.63
CA SER A 14 -7.01 -2.78 -14.57
C SER A 14 -8.53 -2.60 -14.69
N GLY A 15 -9.09 -1.67 -13.91
CA GLY A 15 -10.54 -1.44 -13.88
C GLY A 15 -11.36 -2.46 -13.09
N SER A 16 -10.77 -3.47 -12.44
CA SER A 16 -11.52 -4.45 -11.62
C SER A 16 -12.12 -3.90 -10.32
N GLY A 17 -11.72 -2.67 -9.91
CA GLY A 17 -12.22 -2.02 -8.70
C GLY A 17 -11.26 -2.01 -7.51
N LYS A 18 -10.00 -2.41 -7.68
CA LYS A 18 -9.00 -2.48 -6.59
C LYS A 18 -8.80 -1.15 -5.86
N SER A 19 -8.50 -0.08 -6.59
CA SER A 19 -8.33 1.25 -6.00
C SER A 19 -9.64 1.83 -5.44
N THR A 20 -10.79 1.39 -5.95
CA THR A 20 -12.11 1.72 -5.39
C THR A 20 -12.27 1.12 -4.00
N ILE A 21 -11.91 -0.16 -3.82
CA ILE A 21 -11.91 -0.82 -2.51
C ILE A 21 -10.95 -0.09 -1.56
N LEU A 22 -9.75 0.24 -2.02
CA LEU A 22 -8.76 0.93 -1.21
C LEU A 22 -9.23 2.31 -0.75
N ARG A 23 -9.89 3.08 -1.64
CA ARG A 23 -10.51 4.38 -1.30
C ARG A 23 -11.66 4.23 -0.30
N ALA A 24 -12.45 3.15 -0.41
CA ALA A 24 -13.49 2.87 0.57
C ALA A 24 -12.90 2.53 1.95
N MET A 25 -11.77 1.81 2.00
CA MET A 25 -11.09 1.47 3.26
C MET A 25 -10.57 2.68 4.04
N ILE A 26 -10.27 3.80 3.37
CA ILE A 26 -9.82 5.05 4.00
C ILE A 26 -10.93 6.10 4.10
N GLY A 27 -12.18 5.73 3.78
CA GLY A 27 -13.34 6.61 3.88
C GLY A 27 -13.40 7.73 2.84
N LEU A 28 -12.67 7.60 1.72
CA LEU A 28 -12.79 8.53 0.58
C LEU A 28 -13.94 8.15 -0.35
N LEU A 29 -14.51 6.99 -0.18
CA LEU A 29 -15.67 6.49 -0.92
C LEU A 29 -16.57 5.72 0.04
N GLN A 30 -17.84 6.08 0.11
CA GLN A 30 -18.83 5.31 0.85
C GLN A 30 -19.39 4.18 -0.02
N PRO A 31 -19.50 2.94 0.51
CA PRO A 31 -20.14 1.86 -0.22
C PRO A 31 -21.65 2.15 -0.37
N THR A 32 -22.20 1.83 -1.54
CA THR A 32 -23.66 1.94 -1.80
C THR A 32 -24.45 0.96 -0.95
N ALA A 33 -23.85 -0.19 -0.62
CA ALA A 33 -24.41 -1.23 0.24
C ALA A 33 -23.28 -2.03 0.88
N GLY A 34 -23.59 -2.71 1.98
CA GLY A 34 -22.61 -3.48 2.75
C GLY A 34 -21.89 -2.63 3.80
N GLU A 35 -21.00 -3.26 4.53
CA GLU A 35 -20.33 -2.71 5.70
C GLU A 35 -18.83 -2.91 5.61
N ILE A 36 -18.08 -1.95 6.14
CA ILE A 36 -16.61 -2.02 6.25
C ILE A 36 -16.26 -2.09 7.73
N PHE A 37 -15.40 -3.04 8.08
CA PHE A 37 -14.87 -3.19 9.42
C PHE A 37 -13.35 -3.04 9.39
N VAL A 38 -12.82 -2.26 10.32
CA VAL A 38 -11.37 -2.12 10.57
C VAL A 38 -11.12 -2.45 12.02
N GLN A 39 -10.25 -3.44 12.27
CA GLN A 39 -9.94 -3.94 13.62
C GLN A 39 -11.19 -4.33 14.46
N GLY A 40 -12.21 -4.86 13.78
CA GLY A 40 -13.47 -5.26 14.41
C GLY A 40 -14.49 -4.14 14.62
N GLU A 41 -14.13 -2.89 14.38
CA GLU A 41 -15.05 -1.74 14.46
C GLU A 41 -15.69 -1.47 13.10
N GLN A 42 -17.00 -1.26 13.06
CA GLN A 42 -17.71 -0.85 11.86
C GLN A 42 -17.40 0.63 11.55
N VAL A 43 -16.76 0.86 10.40
CA VAL A 43 -16.26 2.19 10.01
C VAL A 43 -17.08 2.84 8.90
N SER A 44 -17.93 2.08 8.20
CA SER A 44 -18.76 2.59 7.10
C SER A 44 -19.79 3.66 7.53
N SER A 45 -20.08 3.76 8.81
CA SER A 45 -21.01 4.75 9.39
C SER A 45 -20.31 5.89 10.15
N LEU A 46 -18.98 5.95 10.14
CA LEU A 46 -18.25 7.02 10.83
C LEU A 46 -18.51 8.38 10.14
N ASP A 47 -18.60 9.40 10.99
CA ASP A 47 -18.53 10.79 10.56
C ASP A 47 -17.08 11.18 10.20
N GLU A 48 -16.88 12.41 9.75
CA GLU A 48 -15.55 12.87 9.32
C GLU A 48 -14.54 12.90 10.49
N ASP A 49 -14.97 13.18 11.71
CA ASP A 49 -14.10 13.16 12.89
C ASP A 49 -13.65 11.73 13.23
N GLY A 50 -14.55 10.76 13.12
CA GLY A 50 -14.23 9.34 13.26
C GLY A 50 -13.25 8.87 12.19
N TRP A 51 -13.47 9.25 10.95
CA TRP A 51 -12.56 8.96 9.84
C TRP A 51 -11.19 9.62 10.04
N ASN A 52 -11.12 10.86 10.51
CA ASN A 52 -9.85 11.54 10.76
C ASN A 52 -9.03 10.82 11.84
N LYS A 53 -9.66 10.34 12.91
CA LYS A 53 -9.00 9.52 13.94
C LYS A 53 -8.48 8.19 13.37
N LEU A 54 -9.29 7.53 12.54
CA LEU A 54 -8.89 6.26 11.92
C LEU A 54 -7.74 6.44 10.92
N ARG A 55 -7.78 7.49 10.09
CA ARG A 55 -6.72 7.81 9.12
C ARG A 55 -5.36 8.07 9.78
N GLN A 56 -5.33 8.57 11.02
CA GLN A 56 -4.07 8.73 11.78
C GLN A 56 -3.38 7.39 12.08
N LYS A 57 -4.14 6.29 12.13
CA LYS A 57 -3.63 4.92 12.28
C LYS A 57 -3.25 4.26 10.96
N MET A 58 -3.47 4.95 9.84
CA MET A 58 -3.23 4.43 8.49
C MET A 58 -2.16 5.22 7.76
N GLY A 59 -1.26 4.51 7.09
CA GLY A 59 -0.33 5.09 6.12
C GLY A 59 -0.79 4.78 4.70
N MET A 60 -0.65 5.73 3.78
CA MET A 60 -1.00 5.54 2.37
C MET A 60 0.20 5.81 1.46
N VAL A 61 0.54 4.82 0.65
CA VAL A 61 1.54 4.90 -0.42
C VAL A 61 0.81 4.98 -1.75
N PHE A 62 0.90 6.12 -2.41
CA PHE A 62 0.21 6.39 -3.67
C PHE A 62 1.02 5.93 -4.89
N GLN A 63 0.31 5.59 -5.97
CA GLN A 63 0.89 5.17 -7.24
C GLN A 63 1.95 6.12 -7.80
N TYR A 64 1.78 7.43 -7.66
CA TYR A 64 2.72 8.47 -8.12
C TYR A 64 3.46 9.15 -6.98
N SER A 65 3.59 8.47 -5.81
CA SER A 65 4.22 8.96 -4.59
C SER A 65 3.56 10.19 -3.96
N ALA A 66 2.89 11.03 -4.70
CA ALA A 66 2.17 12.24 -4.26
C ALA A 66 3.01 13.12 -3.30
N LEU A 67 4.30 13.30 -3.61
CA LEU A 67 5.18 14.18 -2.84
C LEU A 67 4.82 15.65 -3.11
N PHE A 68 5.01 16.48 -2.11
CA PHE A 68 4.93 17.92 -2.25
C PHE A 68 6.22 18.41 -2.92
N ASP A 69 6.13 18.90 -4.15
CA ASP A 69 7.29 19.27 -4.97
C ASP A 69 8.06 20.47 -4.40
N PHE A 70 7.40 21.31 -3.60
CA PHE A 70 7.96 22.50 -2.96
C PHE A 70 8.57 22.20 -1.58
N LEU A 71 8.50 20.98 -1.08
CA LEU A 71 9.12 20.52 0.16
C LEU A 71 10.30 19.61 -0.14
N THR A 72 11.33 19.67 0.70
CA THR A 72 12.44 18.71 0.66
C THR A 72 11.94 17.29 1.00
N VAL A 73 12.78 16.31 0.78
CA VAL A 73 12.53 14.90 1.18
C VAL A 73 12.24 14.81 2.67
N GLY A 74 13.08 15.43 3.51
CA GLY A 74 12.90 15.45 4.96
C GLY A 74 11.59 16.10 5.38
N GLU A 75 11.23 17.22 4.76
CA GLU A 75 9.97 17.92 5.01
C GLU A 75 8.75 17.12 4.57
N ASN A 76 8.82 16.41 3.44
CA ASN A 76 7.79 15.48 3.00
C ASN A 76 7.53 14.38 4.04
N VAL A 77 8.60 13.78 4.59
CA VAL A 77 8.48 12.75 5.63
C VAL A 77 7.97 13.34 6.94
N ALA A 78 8.42 14.52 7.33
CA ALA A 78 8.03 15.24 8.56
C ALA A 78 6.58 15.74 8.51
N PHE A 79 5.99 15.91 7.33
CA PHE A 79 4.73 16.63 7.15
C PHE A 79 3.61 16.10 8.06
N GLY A 80 3.35 14.80 8.04
CA GLY A 80 2.31 14.18 8.86
C GLY A 80 2.60 14.27 10.37
N LEU A 81 3.88 14.17 10.76
CA LEU A 81 4.30 14.29 12.14
C LEU A 81 4.01 15.68 12.71
N ARG A 82 4.32 16.74 11.94
CA ARG A 82 4.05 18.13 12.33
C ARG A 82 2.56 18.45 12.44
N GLN A 83 1.71 17.80 11.63
CA GLN A 83 0.28 18.06 11.59
C GLN A 83 -0.51 17.29 12.66
N HIS A 84 -0.02 16.13 13.08
CA HIS A 84 -0.80 15.17 13.86
C HIS A 84 -0.17 14.76 15.20
N THR A 85 0.98 15.36 15.58
CA THR A 85 1.65 15.05 16.83
C THR A 85 2.15 16.32 17.53
N ASP A 86 2.30 16.26 18.85
CA ASP A 86 2.89 17.32 19.68
C ASP A 86 4.40 17.15 19.88
N LYS A 87 5.07 16.39 18.99
CA LYS A 87 6.52 16.14 19.07
C LYS A 87 7.31 17.40 18.81
N SER A 88 8.40 17.55 19.53
CA SER A 88 9.38 18.60 19.27
C SER A 88 10.03 18.41 17.88
N GLU A 89 10.53 19.50 17.29
CA GLU A 89 11.20 19.40 15.98
C GLU A 89 12.42 18.48 16.04
N SER A 90 13.14 18.41 17.15
CA SER A 90 14.27 17.48 17.33
C SER A 90 13.83 16.01 17.28
N GLU A 91 12.68 15.67 17.90
CA GLU A 91 12.11 14.32 17.84
C GLU A 91 11.64 14.00 16.42
N ILE A 92 10.99 14.94 15.74
CA ILE A 92 10.54 14.81 14.36
C ILE A 92 11.73 14.54 13.44
N GLN A 93 12.82 15.31 13.57
CA GLN A 93 14.02 15.11 12.77
C GLN A 93 14.68 13.74 13.02
N GLY A 94 14.66 13.26 14.25
CA GLY A 94 15.14 11.90 14.58
C GLY A 94 14.32 10.81 13.89
N ILE A 95 12.97 10.97 13.85
CA ILE A 95 12.08 10.04 13.14
C ILE A 95 12.31 10.11 11.62
N VAL A 96 12.48 11.31 11.08
CA VAL A 96 12.79 11.49 9.65
C VAL A 96 14.07 10.74 9.28
N ASP A 97 15.12 10.90 10.05
CA ASP A 97 16.41 10.23 9.81
C ASP A 97 16.26 8.69 9.89
N GLU A 98 15.52 8.18 10.88
CA GLU A 98 15.20 6.74 11.01
C GLU A 98 14.43 6.23 9.78
N MET A 99 13.42 6.96 9.32
CA MET A 99 12.61 6.53 8.18
C MET A 99 13.40 6.59 6.87
N LEU A 100 14.24 7.58 6.68
CA LEU A 100 15.10 7.69 5.50
C LEU A 100 16.17 6.58 5.48
N GLU A 101 16.73 6.24 6.63
CA GLU A 101 17.63 5.08 6.77
C GLU A 101 16.91 3.77 6.41
N LEU A 102 15.68 3.56 6.92
CA LEU A 102 14.88 2.38 6.64
C LEU A 102 14.65 2.16 5.14
N VAL A 103 14.37 3.25 4.40
CA VAL A 103 14.14 3.19 2.95
C VAL A 103 15.43 3.30 2.12
N GLY A 104 16.60 3.40 2.76
CA GLY A 104 17.91 3.47 2.11
C GLY A 104 18.18 4.78 1.40
N LEU A 105 17.73 5.90 1.96
CA LEU A 105 17.92 7.26 1.44
C LEU A 105 18.41 8.27 2.51
N PRO A 106 19.35 7.92 3.43
CA PRO A 106 19.73 8.80 4.53
C PRO A 106 20.34 10.13 4.05
N GLN A 107 20.97 10.14 2.86
CA GLN A 107 21.66 11.30 2.32
C GLN A 107 20.76 12.23 1.47
N SER A 108 19.50 11.86 1.27
CA SER A 108 18.58 12.58 0.40
C SER A 108 17.71 13.61 1.12
N LYS A 109 17.90 13.80 2.42
CA LYS A 109 17.03 14.59 3.30
C LYS A 109 16.76 16.00 2.77
N GLU A 110 17.82 16.67 2.28
CA GLU A 110 17.78 18.06 1.82
C GLU A 110 17.42 18.19 0.31
N GLN A 111 17.34 17.08 -0.42
CA GLN A 111 16.98 17.08 -1.82
C GLN A 111 15.49 17.40 -2.03
N TYR A 112 15.16 17.97 -3.17
CA TYR A 112 13.78 18.16 -3.62
C TYR A 112 13.31 16.97 -4.48
N PRO A 113 12.00 16.72 -4.56
CA PRO A 113 11.46 15.65 -5.40
C PRO A 113 11.92 15.71 -6.86
N ALA A 114 12.15 16.90 -7.42
CA ALA A 114 12.64 17.07 -8.79
C ALA A 114 14.03 16.45 -9.03
N GLU A 115 14.85 16.31 -7.98
CA GLU A 115 16.20 15.76 -8.04
C GLU A 115 16.24 14.23 -7.91
N LEU A 116 15.08 13.59 -7.63
CA LEU A 116 14.98 12.16 -7.34
C LEU A 116 14.59 11.34 -8.58
N SER A 117 15.15 10.14 -8.68
CA SER A 117 14.64 9.12 -9.60
C SER A 117 13.24 8.64 -9.21
N GLY A 118 12.50 8.00 -10.14
CA GLY A 118 11.17 7.45 -9.85
C GLY A 118 11.16 6.47 -8.67
N GLY A 119 12.16 5.58 -8.59
CA GLY A 119 12.31 4.65 -7.47
C GLY A 119 12.60 5.35 -6.13
N MET A 120 13.40 6.42 -6.14
CA MET A 120 13.64 7.23 -4.94
C MET A 120 12.36 7.92 -4.47
N LYS A 121 11.57 8.50 -5.37
CA LYS A 121 10.26 9.11 -5.05
C LYS A 121 9.32 8.10 -4.37
N LYS A 122 9.27 6.86 -4.87
CA LYS A 122 8.49 5.77 -4.25
C LYS A 122 8.94 5.47 -2.83
N ARG A 123 10.26 5.40 -2.59
CA ARG A 123 10.83 5.16 -1.26
C ARG A 123 10.54 6.31 -0.29
N VAL A 124 10.62 7.56 -0.74
CA VAL A 124 10.24 8.73 0.08
C VAL A 124 8.75 8.70 0.39
N GLY A 125 7.89 8.35 -0.58
CA GLY A 125 6.46 8.16 -0.35
C GLY A 125 6.17 7.11 0.71
N LEU A 126 6.93 6.01 0.74
CA LEU A 126 6.84 5.00 1.80
C LEU A 126 7.31 5.56 3.13
N ALA A 127 8.49 6.21 3.19
CA ALA A 127 9.01 6.81 4.43
C ALA A 127 7.98 7.77 5.05
N ARG A 128 7.36 8.63 4.25
CA ARG A 128 6.28 9.53 4.68
C ARG A 128 5.06 8.76 5.23
N ALA A 129 4.64 7.70 4.55
CA ALA A 129 3.47 6.93 4.96
C ALA A 129 3.66 6.22 6.31
N ILE A 130 4.89 5.83 6.65
CA ILE A 130 5.19 5.08 7.87
C ILE A 130 5.75 5.95 9.01
N ALA A 131 6.02 7.24 8.78
CA ALA A 131 6.63 8.14 9.76
C ALA A 131 5.82 8.25 11.06
N ASN A 132 4.50 8.26 10.98
CA ASN A 132 3.59 8.26 12.14
C ASN A 132 3.44 6.88 12.81
N ARG A 133 4.21 5.86 12.40
CA ARG A 133 4.12 4.48 12.91
C ARG A 133 2.68 3.97 12.87
N PRO A 134 2.03 3.94 11.68
CA PRO A 134 0.66 3.50 11.52
C PRO A 134 0.50 2.01 11.87
N GLU A 135 -0.72 1.60 12.21
CA GLU A 135 -1.07 0.20 12.42
C GLU A 135 -1.36 -0.53 11.09
N ILE A 136 -1.80 0.24 10.07
CA ILE A 136 -2.15 -0.26 8.74
C ILE A 136 -1.43 0.57 7.68
N VAL A 137 -0.82 -0.09 6.69
CA VAL A 137 -0.23 0.59 5.52
C VAL A 137 -0.90 0.10 4.24
N LEU A 138 -1.44 1.03 3.48
CA LEU A 138 -2.11 0.78 2.21
C LEU A 138 -1.19 1.19 1.06
N TYR A 139 -1.05 0.32 0.07
CA TYR A 139 -0.21 0.55 -1.10
C TYR A 139 -1.06 0.50 -2.36
N ASP A 140 -1.14 1.60 -3.10
CA ASP A 140 -1.83 1.66 -4.40
C ASP A 140 -0.80 1.61 -5.52
N GLU A 141 -0.66 0.45 -6.18
CA GLU A 141 0.24 0.20 -7.30
C GLU A 141 1.69 0.70 -7.05
N PRO A 142 2.36 0.30 -5.97
CA PRO A 142 3.64 0.89 -5.54
C PRO A 142 4.79 0.67 -6.52
N THR A 143 4.71 -0.37 -7.35
CA THR A 143 5.73 -0.73 -8.35
C THR A 143 5.40 -0.23 -9.76
N ALA A 144 4.24 0.42 -9.95
CA ALA A 144 3.84 0.90 -11.27
C ALA A 144 4.85 1.89 -11.88
N GLY A 145 5.20 1.65 -13.15
CA GLY A 145 6.13 2.50 -13.90
C GLY A 145 7.62 2.29 -13.59
N LEU A 146 7.95 1.26 -12.82
CA LEU A 146 9.32 0.86 -12.53
C LEU A 146 9.75 -0.34 -13.41
N ASP A 147 11.04 -0.44 -13.66
CA ASP A 147 11.61 -1.65 -14.25
C ASP A 147 11.57 -2.84 -13.27
N PRO A 148 11.75 -4.08 -13.72
CA PRO A 148 11.63 -5.26 -12.86
C PRO A 148 12.59 -5.27 -11.66
N ILE A 149 13.80 -4.74 -11.81
CA ILE A 149 14.80 -4.71 -10.72
C ILE A 149 14.33 -3.75 -9.64
N MET A 150 13.87 -2.56 -10.03
CA MET A 150 13.36 -1.57 -9.11
C MET A 150 12.05 -2.01 -8.45
N SER A 151 11.16 -2.68 -9.20
CA SER A 151 9.92 -3.29 -8.67
C SER A 151 10.22 -4.31 -7.56
N ASN A 152 11.19 -5.19 -7.77
CA ASN A 152 11.64 -6.15 -6.77
C ASN A 152 12.23 -5.46 -5.53
N ASN A 153 12.98 -4.36 -5.71
CA ASN A 153 13.52 -3.60 -4.60
C ASN A 153 12.41 -2.95 -3.75
N ILE A 154 11.37 -2.40 -4.38
CA ILE A 154 10.20 -1.84 -3.66
C ILE A 154 9.43 -2.96 -2.95
N SER A 155 9.18 -4.09 -3.60
CA SER A 155 8.51 -5.25 -2.99
C SER A 155 9.27 -5.79 -1.77
N ARG A 156 10.61 -5.86 -1.86
CA ARG A 156 11.47 -6.20 -0.73
C ARG A 156 11.37 -5.18 0.41
N LEU A 157 11.31 -3.91 0.07
CA LEU A 157 11.19 -2.84 1.05
C LEU A 157 9.84 -2.89 1.78
N ILE A 158 8.73 -3.16 1.07
CA ILE A 158 7.41 -3.39 1.66
C ILE A 158 7.47 -4.53 2.69
N ARG A 159 8.07 -5.65 2.32
CA ARG A 159 8.23 -6.81 3.21
C ARG A 159 9.07 -6.48 4.45
N LYS A 160 10.23 -5.82 4.24
CA LYS A 160 11.11 -5.38 5.33
C LYS A 160 10.38 -4.44 6.29
N THR A 161 9.66 -3.45 5.76
CA THR A 161 8.88 -2.48 6.56
C THR A 161 7.82 -3.19 7.40
N GLN A 162 7.05 -4.11 6.80
CA GLN A 162 6.05 -4.88 7.52
C GLN A 162 6.67 -5.68 8.68
N GLN A 163 7.79 -6.35 8.44
CA GLN A 163 8.49 -7.14 9.46
C GLN A 163 9.07 -6.29 10.60
N GLN A 164 9.63 -5.12 10.28
CA GLN A 164 10.25 -4.24 11.27
C GLN A 164 9.23 -3.48 12.12
N LEU A 165 8.14 -3.02 11.49
CA LEU A 165 7.12 -2.23 12.16
C LEU A 165 5.92 -3.05 12.62
N GLN A 166 5.84 -4.35 12.26
CA GLN A 166 4.74 -5.26 12.57
C GLN A 166 3.37 -4.73 12.14
N VAL A 167 3.33 -3.96 11.04
CA VAL A 167 2.12 -3.34 10.50
C VAL A 167 1.31 -4.33 9.68
N THR A 168 0.00 -4.11 9.59
CA THR A 168 -0.84 -4.77 8.60
C THR A 168 -0.71 -4.05 7.27
N SER A 169 -0.32 -4.75 6.21
CA SER A 169 -0.14 -4.17 4.88
C SER A 169 -1.21 -4.66 3.92
N VAL A 170 -1.81 -3.73 3.15
CA VAL A 170 -2.70 -4.04 2.03
C VAL A 170 -2.08 -3.50 0.75
N LEU A 171 -1.65 -4.41 -0.10
CA LEU A 171 -1.00 -4.11 -1.37
C LEU A 171 -2.00 -4.29 -2.52
N VAL A 172 -2.36 -3.21 -3.19
CA VAL A 172 -3.15 -3.24 -4.42
C VAL A 172 -2.20 -3.20 -5.61
N THR A 173 -2.27 -4.20 -6.49
CA THR A 173 -1.45 -4.25 -7.70
C THR A 173 -2.07 -5.13 -8.80
N HIS A 174 -1.68 -4.88 -10.04
CA HIS A 174 -1.92 -5.79 -11.17
C HIS A 174 -0.67 -6.65 -11.48
N ASP A 175 0.45 -6.40 -10.80
CA ASP A 175 1.70 -7.13 -10.99
C ASP A 175 1.76 -8.33 -10.03
N MET A 176 1.59 -9.53 -10.62
CA MET A 176 1.61 -10.78 -9.87
C MET A 176 2.98 -11.13 -9.30
N GLU A 177 4.08 -10.73 -9.97
CA GLU A 177 5.42 -11.00 -9.46
C GLU A 177 5.67 -10.22 -8.18
N SER A 178 5.34 -8.93 -8.16
CA SER A 178 5.40 -8.10 -6.96
C SER A 178 4.51 -8.66 -5.83
N ALA A 179 3.29 -9.11 -6.16
CA ALA A 179 2.39 -9.71 -5.18
C ALA A 179 2.97 -11.02 -4.62
N PHE A 180 3.47 -11.92 -5.45
CA PHE A 180 4.10 -13.18 -5.02
C PHE A 180 5.35 -12.96 -4.16
N TYR A 181 6.07 -11.88 -4.41
CA TYR A 181 7.27 -11.57 -3.65
C TYR A 181 6.96 -10.96 -2.27
N ALA A 182 6.03 -10.02 -2.21
CA ALA A 182 5.79 -9.23 -1.02
C ALA A 182 4.72 -9.82 -0.08
N ALA A 183 3.69 -10.49 -0.63
CA ALA A 183 2.51 -10.87 0.14
C ALA A 183 2.66 -12.19 0.91
N ASP A 184 1.87 -12.34 1.97
CA ASP A 184 1.59 -13.60 2.66
C ASP A 184 0.31 -14.24 2.09
N ARG A 185 -0.67 -13.39 1.76
CA ARG A 185 -1.97 -13.81 1.22
C ARG A 185 -2.33 -12.95 0.02
N ILE A 186 -3.02 -13.58 -0.94
CA ILE A 186 -3.46 -12.92 -2.17
C ILE A 186 -4.97 -13.14 -2.33
N ALA A 187 -5.69 -12.04 -2.59
CA ALA A 187 -7.07 -12.04 -3.06
C ALA A 187 -7.09 -11.56 -4.50
N MET A 188 -7.71 -12.31 -5.42
CA MET A 188 -7.89 -11.86 -6.80
C MET A 188 -9.29 -11.31 -7.03
N LEU A 189 -9.34 -10.05 -7.45
CA LEU A 189 -10.55 -9.33 -7.80
C LEU A 189 -10.75 -9.37 -9.33
N TYR A 190 -11.87 -9.92 -9.77
CA TYR A 190 -12.26 -9.96 -11.17
C TYR A 190 -13.74 -9.63 -11.33
N LYS A 191 -14.09 -8.67 -12.23
CA LYS A 191 -15.47 -8.21 -12.46
C LYS A 191 -16.25 -7.92 -11.17
N GLY A 192 -15.61 -7.26 -10.19
CA GLY A 192 -16.22 -6.89 -8.90
C GLY A 192 -16.38 -8.03 -7.89
N LYS A 193 -15.88 -9.23 -8.16
CA LYS A 193 -15.96 -10.39 -7.26
C LYS A 193 -14.55 -10.88 -6.89
N ILE A 194 -14.40 -11.38 -5.66
CA ILE A 194 -13.21 -12.14 -5.28
C ILE A 194 -13.33 -13.55 -5.83
N VAL A 195 -12.49 -13.88 -6.80
CA VAL A 195 -12.51 -15.16 -7.51
C VAL A 195 -11.48 -16.17 -6.98
N ALA A 196 -10.51 -15.69 -6.23
CA ALA A 196 -9.53 -16.52 -5.52
C ALA A 196 -9.05 -15.81 -4.25
N LEU A 197 -8.79 -16.57 -3.19
CA LEU A 197 -8.24 -16.09 -1.93
C LEU A 197 -7.43 -17.22 -1.29
N GLY A 198 -6.18 -16.96 -0.95
CA GLY A 198 -5.32 -17.96 -0.32
C GLY A 198 -3.93 -17.41 0.01
N THR A 199 -3.06 -18.26 0.49
CA THR A 199 -1.63 -18.00 0.60
C THR A 199 -1.00 -17.88 -0.78
N VAL A 200 0.20 -17.31 -0.85
CA VAL A 200 0.97 -17.25 -2.12
C VAL A 200 1.13 -18.65 -2.75
N GLU A 201 1.37 -19.67 -1.92
CA GLU A 201 1.56 -21.04 -2.38
C GLU A 201 0.25 -21.63 -2.94
N GLU A 202 -0.88 -21.44 -2.25
CA GLU A 202 -2.19 -21.88 -2.71
C GLU A 202 -2.60 -21.21 -4.02
N ILE A 203 -2.33 -19.89 -4.17
CA ILE A 203 -2.63 -19.15 -5.39
C ILE A 203 -1.72 -19.58 -6.55
N ARG A 204 -0.44 -19.82 -6.28
CA ARG A 204 0.54 -20.22 -7.31
C ARG A 204 0.33 -21.63 -7.83
N ASN A 205 -0.07 -22.56 -6.94
CA ASN A 205 -0.25 -23.98 -7.26
C ASN A 205 -1.72 -24.37 -7.49
N GLY A 206 -2.64 -23.43 -7.25
CA GLY A 206 -4.08 -23.65 -7.45
C GLY A 206 -4.43 -23.74 -8.93
N HIS A 207 -5.53 -24.48 -9.21
CA HIS A 207 -6.02 -24.66 -10.58
C HIS A 207 -7.15 -23.70 -10.93
N ASN A 208 -7.11 -22.45 -10.44
CA ASN A 208 -8.10 -21.45 -10.81
C ASN A 208 -7.78 -20.89 -12.20
N GLN A 209 -8.65 -21.16 -13.17
CA GLN A 209 -8.44 -20.76 -14.57
C GLN A 209 -8.31 -19.23 -14.76
N ILE A 210 -9.00 -18.44 -13.93
CA ILE A 210 -8.92 -16.98 -13.98
C ILE A 210 -7.55 -16.51 -13.50
N VAL A 211 -7.08 -17.06 -12.38
CA VAL A 211 -5.74 -16.78 -11.83
C VAL A 211 -4.66 -17.19 -12.84
N ASP A 212 -4.75 -18.39 -13.37
CA ASP A 212 -3.76 -18.91 -14.35
C ASP A 212 -3.71 -18.06 -15.62
N ALA A 213 -4.87 -17.65 -16.14
CA ALA A 213 -4.91 -16.76 -17.31
C ALA A 213 -4.28 -15.41 -17.00
N PHE A 214 -4.60 -14.82 -15.84
CA PHE A 214 -4.07 -13.53 -15.42
C PHE A 214 -2.54 -13.57 -15.22
N VAL A 215 -2.02 -14.57 -14.49
CA VAL A 215 -0.58 -14.77 -14.25
C VAL A 215 0.20 -14.94 -15.57
N ARG A 216 -0.39 -15.65 -16.54
CA ARG A 216 0.23 -15.92 -17.84
C ARG A 216 -0.01 -14.79 -18.87
N GLY A 217 -0.66 -13.69 -18.51
CA GLY A 217 -1.01 -12.62 -19.42
C GLY A 217 -1.95 -13.05 -20.56
N LYS A 218 -2.78 -14.08 -20.32
CA LYS A 218 -3.76 -14.58 -21.30
C LYS A 218 -5.12 -13.92 -21.08
N GLU A 219 -5.90 -13.88 -22.16
CA GLU A 219 -7.30 -13.43 -22.09
C GLU A 219 -8.12 -14.35 -21.19
N ILE A 220 -8.86 -13.77 -20.25
CA ILE A 220 -9.72 -14.52 -19.34
C ILE A 220 -11.03 -14.81 -20.06
N ARG A 221 -11.30 -16.08 -20.38
CA ARG A 221 -12.52 -16.50 -21.06
C ARG A 221 -13.74 -16.36 -20.13
N GLU A 222 -14.86 -15.90 -20.66
CA GLU A 222 -16.08 -15.64 -19.86
C GLU A 222 -16.69 -16.89 -19.22
N GLU A 223 -16.47 -18.06 -19.81
CA GLU A 223 -16.93 -19.37 -19.30
C GLU A 223 -16.30 -19.77 -17.95
N ALA A 224 -15.18 -19.12 -17.56
CA ALA A 224 -14.48 -19.40 -16.31
C ALA A 224 -15.09 -18.67 -15.08
N VAL A 225 -16.16 -17.91 -15.25
CA VAL A 225 -16.75 -17.01 -14.23
C VAL A 225 -18.05 -17.57 -13.62
N GLN A 226 -18.45 -18.80 -13.96
CA GLN A 226 -19.66 -19.46 -13.42
C GLN A 226 -19.45 -20.07 -12.06
#